data_4c35f3b3733cb852e1e3dbd90be1b12c
#
_entry.id   4c35f3b3733cb852e1e3dbd90be1b12c
#
_cell.length_a   1.000
_cell.length_b   1.000
_cell.length_c   1.000
_cell.angle_alpha   90.00
_cell.angle_beta   90.00
_cell.angle_gamma   90.00
#
_symmetry.space_group_name_H-M   'P 1'
#
loop_
_entity.id
_entity.type
_entity.pdbx_description
1 polymer ?
#
loop_
_entity_poly.entity_id
_entity_poly.type
_entity_poly.pdbx_seq_one_letter_code
_entity_poly.pdbx_strand_id
1 'polypeptide(L)'
;TDPETGDDLIVVEAPAVLPADAISLIAADCIHNLRASLDQLVFSLSWAYTVGPLSKQVAEGCEFPIYGPREPTIRELRKRIGAVHPDAQIIIKDLQPHHAGNAFASEKLWILDQLWNLDKHRMLPVTVFGQEAVQINPQALMPESSATYRVGGPIRRKTEIVRFAGKRPDAYPNPK
;
A
#
# COMPACT_ATOMS: atom_id res chain seq x y z
N THR A 1 -16.30 30.74 0.25
CA THR A 1 -17.37 30.87 1.27
C THR A 1 -18.46 29.86 0.95
N ASP A 2 -19.00 29.20 1.96
CA ASP A 2 -20.14 28.30 1.85
C ASP A 2 -21.42 29.12 1.59
N PRO A 3 -22.17 28.88 0.52
CA PRO A 3 -23.34 29.67 0.19
C PRO A 3 -24.52 29.48 1.16
N GLU A 4 -24.58 28.37 1.91
CA GLU A 4 -25.67 28.06 2.83
C GLU A 4 -25.41 28.61 4.24
N THR A 5 -24.17 28.54 4.71
CA THR A 5 -23.79 28.92 6.09
C THR A 5 -23.06 30.27 6.15
N GLY A 6 -22.49 30.72 5.04
CA GLY A 6 -21.66 31.93 4.99
C GLY A 6 -20.25 31.69 5.57
N ASP A 7 -19.90 30.47 5.94
CA ASP A 7 -18.59 30.13 6.46
C ASP A 7 -17.49 30.19 5.39
N ASP A 8 -16.28 30.53 5.77
CA ASP A 8 -15.13 30.43 4.90
C ASP A 8 -14.55 29.02 4.91
N LEU A 9 -14.27 28.50 3.72
CA LEU A 9 -13.78 27.13 3.50
C LEU A 9 -12.41 27.15 2.86
N ILE A 10 -11.51 26.30 3.35
CA ILE A 10 -10.34 25.88 2.61
C ILE A 10 -10.65 24.52 1.97
N VAL A 11 -10.65 24.51 0.65
CA VAL A 11 -10.97 23.32 -0.15
C VAL A 11 -9.75 22.94 -0.96
N VAL A 12 -9.37 21.66 -0.91
CA VAL A 12 -8.40 21.11 -1.85
C VAL A 12 -9.15 20.64 -3.10
N GLU A 13 -8.75 21.17 -4.24
CA GLU A 13 -9.19 20.69 -5.54
C GLU A 13 -8.23 19.62 -6.04
N ALA A 14 -8.70 18.39 -6.16
CA ALA A 14 -7.95 17.36 -6.86
C ALA A 14 -7.97 17.69 -8.37
N PRO A 15 -6.89 17.40 -9.13
CA PRO A 15 -6.90 17.52 -10.57
C PRO A 15 -8.09 16.76 -11.15
N ALA A 16 -8.73 17.34 -12.15
CA ALA A 16 -10.02 16.88 -12.70
C ALA A 16 -9.99 15.41 -13.19
N VAL A 17 -8.81 14.94 -13.59
CA VAL A 17 -8.58 13.55 -14.04
C VAL A 17 -7.21 13.13 -13.53
N LEU A 18 -7.18 12.25 -12.52
CA LEU A 18 -5.98 11.46 -12.24
C LEU A 18 -5.90 10.34 -13.27
N PRO A 19 -4.73 10.07 -13.87
CA PRO A 19 -4.55 8.93 -14.77
C PRO A 19 -4.54 7.63 -13.97
N ALA A 20 -5.66 7.34 -13.29
CA ALA A 20 -5.78 6.22 -12.34
C ALA A 20 -5.46 4.88 -13.01
N ASP A 21 -5.89 4.70 -14.27
CA ASP A 21 -5.62 3.47 -15.01
C ASP A 21 -4.13 3.30 -15.30
N ALA A 22 -3.43 4.37 -15.71
CA ALA A 22 -2.00 4.31 -15.95
C ALA A 22 -1.21 4.05 -14.66
N ILE A 23 -1.59 4.69 -13.56
CA ILE A 23 -0.98 4.47 -12.24
C ILE A 23 -1.25 3.04 -11.78
N SER A 24 -2.47 2.53 -11.96
CA SER A 24 -2.85 1.16 -11.63
C SER A 24 -2.00 0.14 -12.40
N LEU A 25 -1.81 0.34 -13.71
CA LEU A 25 -0.98 -0.53 -14.53
C LEU A 25 0.48 -0.54 -14.08
N ILE A 26 1.05 0.64 -13.84
CA ILE A 26 2.45 0.74 -13.35
C ILE A 26 2.60 0.05 -11.99
N ALA A 27 1.65 0.26 -11.08
CA ALA A 27 1.66 -0.40 -9.77
C ALA A 27 1.55 -1.93 -9.91
N ALA A 28 0.69 -2.41 -10.80
CA ALA A 28 0.54 -3.83 -11.12
C ALA A 28 1.83 -4.43 -11.65
N ASP A 29 2.50 -3.78 -12.59
CA ASP A 29 3.81 -4.21 -13.12
C ASP A 29 4.88 -4.26 -12.02
N CYS A 30 4.92 -3.27 -11.13
CA CYS A 30 5.84 -3.28 -10.00
C CYS A 30 5.59 -4.46 -9.05
N ILE A 31 4.33 -4.72 -8.70
CA ILE A 31 3.93 -5.83 -7.82
C ILE A 31 4.28 -7.17 -8.47
N HIS A 32 3.97 -7.32 -9.77
CA HIS A 32 4.29 -8.52 -10.53
C HIS A 32 5.80 -8.78 -10.54
N ASN A 33 6.61 -7.76 -10.85
CA ASN A 33 8.07 -7.88 -10.89
C ASN A 33 8.67 -8.21 -9.52
N LEU A 34 8.17 -7.62 -8.44
CA LEU A 34 8.59 -7.95 -7.08
C LEU A 34 8.29 -9.42 -6.75
N ARG A 35 7.08 -9.88 -7.04
CA ARG A 35 6.69 -11.28 -6.81
C ARG A 35 7.52 -12.25 -7.64
N ALA A 36 7.66 -11.98 -8.93
CA ALA A 36 8.47 -12.79 -9.85
C ALA A 36 9.96 -12.86 -9.43
N SER A 37 10.49 -11.75 -8.88
CA SER A 37 11.87 -11.72 -8.36
C SER A 37 12.06 -12.64 -7.16
N LEU A 38 11.08 -12.72 -6.26
CA LEU A 38 11.12 -13.66 -5.13
C LEU A 38 11.07 -15.12 -5.62
N ASP A 39 10.22 -15.44 -6.58
CA ASP A 39 10.12 -16.77 -7.15
C ASP A 39 11.41 -17.17 -7.90
N GLN A 40 11.98 -16.23 -8.68
CA GLN A 40 13.26 -16.39 -9.34
C GLN A 40 14.42 -16.61 -8.36
N LEU A 41 14.38 -15.94 -7.19
CA LEU A 41 15.35 -16.15 -6.13
C LEU A 41 15.32 -17.61 -5.63
N VAL A 42 14.14 -18.14 -5.32
CA VAL A 42 13.99 -19.53 -4.86
C VAL A 42 14.44 -20.50 -5.94
N PHE A 43 14.06 -20.26 -7.20
CA PHE A 43 14.53 -21.08 -8.32
C PHE A 43 16.06 -21.09 -8.42
N SER A 44 16.71 -19.93 -8.36
CA SER A 44 18.17 -19.77 -8.45
C SER A 44 18.87 -20.44 -7.27
N LEU A 45 18.35 -20.31 -6.06
CA LEU A 45 18.88 -20.99 -4.87
C LEU A 45 18.74 -22.51 -4.97
N SER A 46 17.64 -23.01 -5.51
CA SER A 46 17.42 -24.44 -5.75
C SER A 46 18.36 -24.97 -6.80
N TRP A 47 18.56 -24.23 -7.89
CA TRP A 47 19.50 -24.58 -8.95
C TRP A 47 20.95 -24.64 -8.44
N ALA A 48 21.36 -23.63 -7.67
CA ALA A 48 22.73 -23.55 -7.12
C ALA A 48 23.04 -24.67 -6.12
N TYR A 49 22.06 -25.18 -5.40
CA TYR A 49 22.24 -26.23 -4.40
C TYR A 49 22.10 -27.65 -4.96
N THR A 50 21.39 -27.83 -6.06
CA THR A 50 21.11 -29.14 -6.63
C THR A 50 22.25 -29.57 -7.55
N VAL A 51 22.74 -30.80 -7.39
CA VAL A 51 23.71 -31.39 -8.31
C VAL A 51 22.97 -31.91 -9.55
N GLY A 52 23.17 -31.24 -10.69
CA GLY A 52 22.50 -31.54 -11.95
C GLY A 52 21.22 -30.74 -12.18
N PRO A 53 20.50 -31.04 -13.29
CA PRO A 53 19.29 -30.30 -13.62
C PRO A 53 18.15 -30.57 -12.61
N LEU A 54 17.40 -29.53 -12.25
CA LEU A 54 16.19 -29.70 -11.45
C LEU A 54 15.18 -30.58 -12.19
N SER A 55 14.54 -31.51 -11.49
CA SER A 55 13.43 -32.23 -12.08
C SER A 55 12.30 -31.27 -12.43
N LYS A 56 11.49 -31.60 -13.46
CA LYS A 56 10.35 -30.80 -13.87
C LYS A 56 9.43 -30.45 -12.69
N GLN A 57 9.14 -31.42 -11.84
CA GLN A 57 8.27 -31.23 -10.66
C GLN A 57 8.84 -30.23 -9.66
N VAL A 58 10.16 -30.24 -9.44
CA VAL A 58 10.82 -29.29 -8.55
C VAL A 58 10.84 -27.90 -9.19
N ALA A 59 11.22 -27.78 -10.47
CA ALA A 59 11.29 -26.52 -11.17
C ALA A 59 9.93 -25.81 -11.22
N GLU A 60 8.83 -26.54 -11.49
CA GLU A 60 7.47 -26.02 -11.48
C GLU A 60 6.93 -25.70 -10.08
N GLY A 61 7.50 -26.33 -9.05
CA GLY A 61 7.12 -26.12 -7.65
C GLY A 61 7.89 -25.02 -6.93
N CYS A 62 9.05 -24.59 -7.47
CA CYS A 62 9.86 -23.54 -6.87
C CYS A 62 9.11 -22.21 -6.88
N GLU A 63 8.76 -21.72 -5.69
CA GLU A 63 8.04 -20.48 -5.49
C GLU A 63 8.39 -19.95 -4.11
N PHE A 64 8.59 -18.65 -3.98
CA PHE A 64 8.82 -18.06 -2.67
C PHE A 64 7.53 -18.19 -1.83
N PRO A 65 7.57 -18.95 -0.72
CA PRO A 65 6.38 -19.14 0.10
C PRO A 65 6.03 -17.86 0.83
N ILE A 66 4.74 -17.53 0.89
CA ILE A 66 4.21 -16.47 1.73
C ILE A 66 3.00 -17.05 2.47
N TYR A 67 3.15 -17.21 3.78
CA TYR A 67 2.12 -17.78 4.65
C TYR A 67 1.66 -16.73 5.67
N GLY A 68 0.34 -16.42 5.63
CA GLY A 68 -0.29 -15.40 6.44
C GLY A 68 -0.74 -15.91 7.80
N PRO A 69 -2.05 -16.18 8.03
CA PRO A 69 -2.56 -16.33 9.38
C PRO A 69 -2.14 -17.62 10.09
N ARG A 70 -1.61 -18.61 9.39
CA ARG A 70 -1.20 -19.88 9.97
C ARG A 70 0.21 -20.28 9.59
N GLU A 71 0.84 -21.05 10.44
CA GLU A 71 2.10 -21.70 10.13
C GLU A 71 1.91 -22.74 9.01
N PRO A 72 2.82 -22.78 8.03
CA PRO A 72 2.79 -23.79 6.96
C PRO A 72 3.15 -25.19 7.50
N THR A 73 2.57 -26.19 6.89
CA THR A 73 2.99 -27.57 7.12
C THR A 73 4.37 -27.84 6.50
N ILE A 74 5.09 -28.82 7.05
CA ILE A 74 6.38 -29.30 6.48
C ILE A 74 6.23 -29.69 5.01
N ARG A 75 5.09 -30.28 4.64
CA ARG A 75 4.80 -30.68 3.25
C ARG A 75 4.70 -29.48 2.31
N GLU A 76 4.03 -28.41 2.74
CA GLU A 76 3.89 -27.16 1.97
C GLU A 76 5.25 -26.50 1.76
N LEU A 77 6.04 -26.36 2.82
CA LEU A 77 7.40 -25.82 2.73
C LEU A 77 8.29 -26.66 1.81
N ARG A 78 8.30 -27.98 2.00
CA ARG A 78 9.11 -28.89 1.18
C ARG A 78 8.74 -28.79 -0.30
N LYS A 79 7.48 -28.61 -0.63
CA LYS A 79 7.02 -28.45 -2.01
C LYS A 79 7.61 -27.20 -2.67
N ARG A 80 7.77 -26.08 -1.91
CA ARG A 80 8.20 -24.78 -2.43
C ARG A 80 9.72 -24.59 -2.39
N ILE A 81 10.33 -24.92 -1.26
CA ILE A 81 11.74 -24.64 -0.97
C ILE A 81 12.58 -25.88 -0.60
N GLY A 82 12.04 -27.08 -0.82
CA GLY A 82 12.75 -28.31 -0.42
C GLY A 82 14.06 -28.58 -1.14
N ALA A 83 14.27 -27.98 -2.32
CA ALA A 83 15.50 -28.05 -3.08
C ALA A 83 16.49 -26.91 -2.78
N VAL A 84 16.15 -25.98 -1.90
CA VAL A 84 17.01 -24.88 -1.46
C VAL A 84 17.93 -25.34 -0.33
N HIS A 85 19.14 -24.77 -0.25
CA HIS A 85 20.07 -25.06 0.86
C HIS A 85 19.42 -24.86 2.21
N PRO A 86 19.67 -25.74 3.21
CA PRO A 86 19.04 -25.66 4.54
C PRO A 86 19.14 -24.31 5.22
N ASP A 87 20.30 -23.64 5.17
CA ASP A 87 20.49 -22.32 5.78
C ASP A 87 19.60 -21.26 5.13
N ALA A 88 19.47 -21.30 3.79
CA ALA A 88 18.57 -20.40 3.09
C ALA A 88 17.10 -20.72 3.36
N GLN A 89 16.74 -21.98 3.60
CA GLN A 89 15.40 -22.36 4.06
C GLN A 89 15.08 -21.75 5.42
N ILE A 90 16.04 -21.69 6.35
CA ILE A 90 15.88 -21.07 7.66
C ILE A 90 15.52 -19.58 7.48
N ILE A 91 16.31 -18.86 6.70
CA ILE A 91 16.08 -17.43 6.42
C ILE A 91 14.69 -17.20 5.81
N ILE A 92 14.31 -18.01 4.80
CA ILE A 92 13.00 -17.90 4.16
C ILE A 92 11.85 -18.15 5.16
N LYS A 93 12.03 -19.10 6.07
CA LYS A 93 11.04 -19.39 7.12
C LYS A 93 10.92 -18.25 8.12
N ASP A 94 12.04 -17.68 8.55
CA ASP A 94 12.07 -16.58 9.52
C ASP A 94 11.41 -15.31 8.97
N LEU A 95 11.39 -15.13 7.66
CA LEU A 95 10.73 -14.01 6.99
C LEU A 95 9.22 -14.16 6.85
N GLN A 96 8.63 -15.28 7.28
CA GLN A 96 7.21 -15.53 7.02
C GLN A 96 6.28 -14.67 7.89
N PRO A 97 5.24 -14.06 7.28
CA PRO A 97 4.30 -13.16 7.98
C PRO A 97 3.63 -13.77 9.21
N HIS A 98 3.39 -15.07 9.26
CA HIS A 98 2.72 -15.72 10.38
C HIS A 98 3.45 -15.55 11.72
N HIS A 99 4.75 -15.26 11.72
CA HIS A 99 5.52 -14.98 12.94
C HIS A 99 5.06 -13.72 13.67
N ALA A 100 4.44 -12.77 12.96
CA ALA A 100 3.87 -11.57 13.56
C ALA A 100 2.53 -11.82 14.29
N GLY A 101 2.06 -13.07 14.38
CA GLY A 101 0.80 -13.40 15.04
C GLY A 101 -0.38 -12.60 14.45
N ASN A 102 -1.14 -11.94 15.30
CA ASN A 102 -2.30 -11.15 14.86
C ASN A 102 -1.93 -9.93 13.97
N ALA A 103 -0.67 -9.52 13.95
CA ALA A 103 -0.17 -8.40 13.13
C ALA A 103 0.27 -8.85 11.72
N PHE A 104 0.15 -10.12 11.36
CA PHE A 104 0.62 -10.65 10.06
C PHE A 104 0.10 -9.85 8.85
N ALA A 105 -1.10 -9.27 8.94
CA ALA A 105 -1.71 -8.48 7.87
C ALA A 105 -0.96 -7.17 7.56
N SER A 106 -0.10 -6.70 8.48
CA SER A 106 0.76 -5.52 8.30
C SER A 106 2.15 -5.88 7.76
N GLU A 107 2.46 -7.17 7.63
CA GLU A 107 3.75 -7.62 7.11
C GLU A 107 3.87 -7.39 5.61
N LYS A 108 5.02 -6.86 5.19
CA LYS A 108 5.27 -6.43 3.80
C LYS A 108 5.09 -7.56 2.77
N LEU A 109 5.54 -8.77 3.11
CA LEU A 109 5.37 -9.95 2.24
C LEU A 109 3.89 -10.33 2.10
N TRP A 110 3.12 -10.24 3.19
CA TRP A 110 1.69 -10.50 3.12
C TRP A 110 0.97 -9.47 2.27
N ILE A 111 1.29 -8.18 2.46
CA ILE A 111 0.73 -7.10 1.64
C ILE A 111 1.04 -7.33 0.16
N LEU A 112 2.30 -7.68 -0.17
CA LEU A 112 2.69 -7.99 -1.55
C LEU A 112 1.87 -9.14 -2.13
N ASP A 113 1.69 -10.24 -1.37
CA ASP A 113 0.91 -11.39 -1.82
C ASP A 113 -0.57 -11.03 -2.04
N GLN A 114 -1.17 -10.25 -1.14
CA GLN A 114 -2.55 -9.78 -1.29
C GLN A 114 -2.73 -8.86 -2.50
N LEU A 115 -1.80 -7.93 -2.71
CA LEU A 115 -1.84 -7.04 -3.88
C LEU A 115 -1.66 -7.81 -5.18
N TRP A 116 -0.75 -8.78 -5.23
CA TRP A 116 -0.56 -9.64 -6.40
C TRP A 116 -1.78 -10.52 -6.70
N ASN A 117 -2.43 -11.07 -5.67
CA ASN A 117 -3.67 -11.83 -5.84
C ASN A 117 -4.82 -10.92 -6.30
N LEU A 118 -4.88 -9.67 -5.82
CA LEU A 118 -5.87 -8.69 -6.26
C LEU A 118 -5.67 -8.33 -7.74
N ASP A 119 -4.42 -8.09 -8.15
CA ASP A 119 -4.07 -7.73 -9.52
C ASP A 119 -4.44 -8.84 -10.52
N LYS A 120 -4.20 -10.10 -10.20
CA LYS A 120 -4.58 -11.24 -11.06
C LYS A 120 -6.06 -11.29 -11.43
N HIS A 121 -6.93 -10.73 -10.61
CA HIS A 121 -8.38 -10.86 -10.74
C HIS A 121 -9.09 -9.55 -10.99
N ARG A 122 -8.44 -8.40 -10.74
CA ARG A 122 -9.03 -7.07 -10.86
C ARG A 122 -7.93 -6.03 -11.07
N MET A 123 -8.29 -4.90 -11.69
CA MET A 123 -7.45 -3.71 -11.69
C MET A 123 -7.22 -3.23 -10.25
N LEU A 124 -5.97 -2.88 -9.91
CA LEU A 124 -5.65 -2.34 -8.59
C LEU A 124 -6.38 -1.01 -8.38
N PRO A 125 -7.12 -0.86 -7.29
CA PRO A 125 -7.78 0.40 -6.99
C PRO A 125 -6.73 1.44 -6.58
N VAL A 126 -6.58 2.50 -7.37
CA VAL A 126 -5.75 3.64 -7.02
C VAL A 126 -6.58 4.63 -6.22
N THR A 127 -6.19 4.86 -4.97
CA THR A 127 -6.81 5.85 -4.09
C THR A 127 -5.78 6.90 -3.72
N VAL A 128 -6.09 8.15 -4.00
CA VAL A 128 -5.27 9.28 -3.55
C VAL A 128 -5.76 9.71 -2.18
N PHE A 129 -4.86 9.64 -1.20
CA PHE A 129 -5.11 10.17 0.14
C PHE A 129 -4.58 11.60 0.22
N GLY A 130 -5.32 12.46 0.90
CA GLY A 130 -4.83 13.77 1.31
C GLY A 130 -3.73 13.65 2.36
N GLN A 131 -3.04 14.76 2.56
CA GLN A 131 -2.03 14.87 3.58
C GLN A 131 -2.61 14.50 4.95
N GLU A 132 -1.90 13.70 5.76
CA GLU A 132 -2.38 13.23 7.06
C GLU A 132 -2.66 14.37 8.05
N ALA A 133 -1.94 15.49 7.91
CA ALA A 133 -2.18 16.69 8.69
C ALA A 133 -1.84 17.94 7.87
N VAL A 134 -2.77 18.89 7.86
CA VAL A 134 -2.50 20.27 7.42
C VAL A 134 -2.31 21.10 8.69
N GLN A 135 -1.08 21.54 8.94
CA GLN A 135 -0.83 22.47 10.03
C GLN A 135 -1.29 23.87 9.61
N ILE A 136 -2.51 24.20 9.96
CA ILE A 136 -3.04 25.55 9.83
C ILE A 136 -3.12 26.12 11.23
N ASN A 137 -2.54 27.29 11.44
CA ASN A 137 -2.77 28.05 12.66
C ASN A 137 -4.01 28.95 12.46
N PRO A 138 -5.20 28.51 12.93
CA PRO A 138 -6.44 29.26 12.70
C PRO A 138 -6.42 30.61 13.39
N GLN A 139 -5.75 30.72 14.53
CA GLN A 139 -5.64 31.96 15.29
C GLN A 139 -4.80 33.01 14.56
N ALA A 140 -3.84 32.57 13.73
CA ALA A 140 -3.09 33.49 12.88
C ALA A 140 -3.92 33.99 11.67
N LEU A 141 -4.91 33.21 11.24
CA LEU A 141 -5.79 33.53 10.11
C LEU A 141 -7.06 34.26 10.56
N MET A 142 -7.63 33.82 11.67
CA MET A 142 -8.91 34.34 12.22
C MET A 142 -8.91 34.20 13.76
N PRO A 143 -8.43 35.20 14.51
CA PRO A 143 -8.28 35.10 15.97
C PRO A 143 -9.56 34.84 16.76
N GLU A 144 -10.72 35.23 16.23
CA GLU A 144 -12.01 35.13 16.92
C GLU A 144 -12.94 34.04 16.36
N SER A 145 -12.46 33.22 15.43
CA SER A 145 -13.27 32.18 14.79
C SER A 145 -13.00 30.78 15.34
N SER A 146 -14.02 29.95 15.40
CA SER A 146 -13.85 28.50 15.58
C SER A 146 -13.53 27.84 14.25
N ALA A 147 -12.58 26.93 14.23
CA ALA A 147 -12.23 26.17 13.04
C ALA A 147 -12.42 24.67 13.26
N THR A 148 -13.01 23.99 12.30
CA THR A 148 -13.09 22.52 12.25
C THR A 148 -12.20 22.01 11.16
N TYR A 149 -11.52 20.89 11.43
CA TYR A 149 -10.55 20.29 10.50
C TYR A 149 -10.99 18.90 10.12
N ARG A 150 -10.67 18.54 8.89
CA ARG A 150 -10.69 17.16 8.45
C ARG A 150 -9.26 16.66 8.33
N VAL A 151 -8.94 15.59 9.06
CA VAL A 151 -7.61 14.93 9.00
C VAL A 151 -7.78 13.59 8.30
N GLY A 152 -6.96 13.38 7.27
CA GLY A 152 -6.91 12.12 6.52
C GLY A 152 -8.14 11.86 5.62
N GLY A 153 -8.06 10.75 4.91
CA GLY A 153 -9.11 10.27 4.00
C GLY A 153 -8.88 10.63 2.52
N PRO A 154 -9.69 10.05 1.63
CA PRO A 154 -9.52 10.22 0.19
C PRO A 154 -9.85 11.65 -0.25
N ILE A 155 -8.98 12.24 -1.07
CA ILE A 155 -9.27 13.51 -1.74
C ILE A 155 -10.18 13.22 -2.93
N ARG A 156 -11.39 13.78 -2.88
CA ARG A 156 -12.33 13.81 -4.01
C ARG A 156 -12.13 15.10 -4.79
N ARG A 157 -12.89 15.27 -5.89
CA ARG A 157 -12.78 16.44 -6.79
C ARG A 157 -12.77 17.78 -6.04
N LYS A 158 -13.56 17.89 -4.98
CA LYS A 158 -13.51 19.00 -3.99
C LYS A 158 -13.60 18.38 -2.61
N THR A 159 -12.58 18.56 -1.79
CA THR A 159 -12.57 18.08 -0.41
C THR A 159 -12.35 19.25 0.52
N GLU A 160 -13.34 19.51 1.34
CA GLU A 160 -13.23 20.51 2.42
C GLU A 160 -12.20 20.00 3.45
N ILE A 161 -11.21 20.83 3.73
CA ILE A 161 -10.17 20.51 4.74
C ILE A 161 -10.41 21.30 6.01
N VAL A 162 -10.76 22.59 5.88
CA VAL A 162 -10.98 23.49 7.02
C VAL A 162 -12.22 24.31 6.76
N ARG A 163 -13.04 24.43 7.79
CA ARG A 163 -14.19 25.33 7.83
C ARG A 163 -14.01 26.31 8.98
N PHE A 164 -14.16 27.58 8.69
CA PHE A 164 -14.16 28.66 9.66
C PHE A 164 -15.59 29.16 9.85
N ALA A 165 -16.09 29.07 11.07
CA ALA A 165 -17.41 29.62 11.42
C ALA A 165 -17.28 31.14 11.59
N GLY A 166 -18.10 31.89 10.83
CA GLY A 166 -18.13 33.34 10.84
C GLY A 166 -17.48 34.01 9.64
N LYS A 167 -17.85 35.26 9.37
CA LYS A 167 -17.32 36.01 8.23
C LYS A 167 -15.87 36.37 8.42
N ARG A 168 -15.07 36.18 7.35
CA ARG A 168 -13.72 36.65 7.27
C ARG A 168 -13.64 38.17 7.40
N PRO A 169 -12.74 38.72 8.24
CA PRO A 169 -12.50 40.17 8.23
C PRO A 169 -12.03 40.63 6.84
N ASP A 170 -12.57 41.75 6.36
CA ASP A 170 -12.28 42.30 5.02
C ASP A 170 -10.80 42.64 4.75
N ALA A 171 -9.94 42.48 5.77
CA ALA A 171 -8.52 42.84 5.73
C ALA A 171 -7.59 41.78 5.07
N TYR A 172 -8.09 40.58 4.73
CA TYR A 172 -7.27 39.55 4.10
C TYR A 172 -7.63 39.38 2.62
N PRO A 173 -6.78 39.86 1.69
CA PRO A 173 -7.00 39.63 0.27
C PRO A 173 -6.94 38.13 -0.03
N ASN A 174 -7.87 37.65 -0.88
CA ASN A 174 -7.83 36.28 -1.39
C ASN A 174 -6.43 35.96 -1.93
N PRO A 175 -5.75 34.92 -1.46
CA PRO A 175 -4.55 34.46 -2.11
C PRO A 175 -4.91 34.04 -3.55
N LYS A 176 -4.23 34.65 -4.51
CA LYS A 176 -4.35 34.31 -5.95
C LYS A 176 -3.77 32.96 -6.24
#